data_669478b9ee872dedfce0e34d2b183caa
#
_entry.id   669478b9ee872dedfce0e34d2b183caa
#
_cell.length_a   1.000
_cell.length_b   1.000
_cell.length_c   1.000
_cell.angle_alpha   90.00
_cell.angle_beta   90.00
_cell.angle_gamma   90.00
#
_symmetry.space_group_name_H-M   'P 1'
#
loop_
_entity.id
_entity.type
_entity.pdbx_description
1 polymer ?
#
loop_
_entity_poly.entity_id
_entity_poly.type
_entity_poly.pdbx_seq_one_letter_code
_entity_poly.pdbx_strand_id
1 'polypeptide(L)'
;GPINGPIQAAVFGWVPDLLWVLIGGIFFGAMHDFGSLFASLRHKGQTLAVVVAENIDNTAKKLFCIFAYLTLLLVVAAFASIVANTFAVSATASAASNLANEQTAMISVIFIGVAIVYGFVTRGRNIPGPVNIVSAIVLIVIMVAVGYNLPLMGISLSLDYDTWMIILGVYILIASVAPV
;
A
#
# COMPACT_ATOMS: atom_id res chain seq x y z
N GLY A 1 -6.50 9.60 3.33
CA GLY A 1 -5.39 9.29 2.46
C GLY A 1 -5.74 9.39 0.98
N PRO A 2 -4.82 9.05 0.08
CA PRO A 2 -4.94 9.32 -1.36
C PRO A 2 -6.09 8.59 -2.06
N ILE A 3 -6.62 7.52 -1.46
CA ILE A 3 -7.76 6.78 -2.01
C ILE A 3 -9.08 7.28 -1.42
N ASN A 4 -9.17 7.36 -0.09
CA ASN A 4 -10.42 7.71 0.60
C ASN A 4 -10.79 9.19 0.45
N GLY A 5 -9.81 10.11 0.36
CA GLY A 5 -10.08 11.54 0.20
C GLY A 5 -10.91 11.85 -1.05
N PRO A 6 -10.45 11.47 -2.25
CA PRO A 6 -11.22 11.69 -3.48
C PRO A 6 -12.61 11.03 -3.47
N ILE A 7 -12.74 9.84 -2.89
CA ILE A 7 -14.04 9.15 -2.77
C ILE A 7 -14.98 9.94 -1.85
N GLN A 8 -14.49 10.40 -0.70
CA GLN A 8 -15.29 11.20 0.24
C GLN A 8 -15.70 12.54 -0.38
N ALA A 9 -14.78 13.21 -1.10
CA ALA A 9 -15.10 14.44 -1.81
C ALA A 9 -16.16 14.23 -2.88
N ALA A 10 -16.15 13.11 -3.59
CA ALA A 10 -17.16 12.77 -4.58
C ALA A 10 -18.54 12.49 -3.97
N VAL A 11 -18.59 11.87 -2.78
CA VAL A 11 -19.84 11.49 -2.10
C VAL A 11 -20.44 12.65 -1.30
N PHE A 12 -19.63 13.36 -0.52
CA PHE A 12 -20.08 14.38 0.43
C PHE A 12 -19.86 15.82 -0.06
N GLY A 13 -19.21 16.00 -1.19
CA GLY A 13 -18.81 17.30 -1.72
C GLY A 13 -17.46 17.78 -1.16
N TRP A 14 -16.89 18.77 -1.84
CA TRP A 14 -15.53 19.22 -1.56
C TRP A 14 -15.37 19.99 -0.25
N VAL A 15 -16.44 20.66 0.25
CA VAL A 15 -16.36 21.49 1.45
C VAL A 15 -16.19 20.66 2.72
N PRO A 16 -16.99 19.61 3.01
CA PRO A 16 -16.76 18.73 4.14
C PRO A 16 -15.41 18.04 4.10
N ASP A 17 -14.96 17.61 2.91
CA ASP A 17 -13.66 16.97 2.74
C ASP A 17 -12.50 17.95 3.00
N LEU A 18 -12.58 19.18 2.50
CA LEU A 18 -11.59 20.23 2.78
C LEU A 18 -11.50 20.53 4.27
N LEU A 19 -12.63 20.68 4.96
CA LEU A 19 -12.64 20.90 6.41
C LEU A 19 -12.06 19.72 7.17
N TRP A 20 -12.37 18.49 6.76
CA TRP A 20 -11.80 17.29 7.37
C TRP A 20 -10.28 17.20 7.15
N VAL A 21 -9.80 17.50 5.95
CA VAL A 21 -8.35 17.48 5.64
C VAL A 21 -7.62 18.55 6.45
N LEU A 22 -8.15 19.77 6.54
CA LEU A 22 -7.50 20.85 7.28
C LEU A 22 -7.57 20.62 8.80
N ILE A 23 -8.77 20.46 9.35
CA ILE A 23 -8.96 20.33 10.79
C ILE A 23 -8.45 18.96 11.27
N GLY A 24 -8.82 17.89 10.58
CA GLY A 24 -8.38 16.54 10.89
C GLY A 24 -6.87 16.36 10.73
N GLY A 25 -6.30 16.89 9.66
CA GLY A 25 -4.86 16.84 9.42
C GLY A 25 -4.04 17.58 10.48
N ILE A 26 -4.51 18.76 10.92
CA ILE A 26 -3.81 19.55 11.94
C ILE A 26 -4.03 18.95 13.34
N PHE A 27 -5.28 18.76 13.77
CA PHE A 27 -5.59 18.41 15.15
C PHE A 27 -5.46 16.90 15.43
N PHE A 28 -5.86 16.05 14.50
CA PHE A 28 -5.77 14.61 14.70
C PHE A 28 -4.49 14.00 14.12
N GLY A 29 -4.07 14.43 12.93
CA GLY A 29 -2.83 13.92 12.31
C GLY A 29 -1.58 14.52 12.93
N ALA A 30 -1.34 15.81 12.70
CA ALA A 30 -0.06 16.45 13.06
C ALA A 30 0.18 16.46 14.58
N MET A 31 -0.84 16.71 15.40
CA MET A 31 -0.68 16.69 16.87
C MET A 31 -0.42 15.29 17.39
N HIS A 32 -1.10 14.27 16.85
CA HIS A 32 -0.87 12.87 17.20
C HIS A 32 0.54 12.43 16.82
N ASP A 33 0.97 12.70 15.59
CA ASP A 33 2.28 12.30 15.09
C ASP A 33 3.40 13.04 15.81
N PHE A 34 3.24 14.35 16.05
CA PHE A 34 4.17 15.15 16.84
C PHE A 34 4.27 14.65 18.28
N GLY A 35 3.15 14.38 18.93
CA GLY A 35 3.12 13.86 20.30
C GLY A 35 3.79 12.49 20.42
N SER A 36 3.53 11.61 19.47
CA SER A 36 4.16 10.28 19.40
C SER A 36 5.66 10.37 19.18
N LEU A 37 6.10 11.21 18.25
CA LEU A 37 7.51 11.43 17.97
C LEU A 37 8.23 12.08 19.16
N PHE A 38 7.62 13.09 19.75
CA PHE A 38 8.18 13.77 20.94
C PHE A 38 8.33 12.80 22.13
N ALA A 39 7.31 11.99 22.40
CA ALA A 39 7.36 10.97 23.45
C ALA A 39 8.46 9.95 23.17
N SER A 40 8.58 9.46 21.95
CA SER A 40 9.64 8.52 21.54
C SER A 40 11.04 9.13 21.71
N LEU A 41 11.25 10.35 21.24
CA LEU A 41 12.55 11.04 21.35
C LEU A 41 12.95 11.26 22.80
N ARG A 42 12.00 11.65 23.67
CA ARG A 42 12.24 11.82 25.11
C ARG A 42 12.62 10.51 25.81
N HIS A 43 12.20 9.37 25.26
CA HIS A 43 12.54 8.02 25.75
C HIS A 43 13.59 7.34 24.85
N LYS A 44 14.57 8.07 24.35
CA LYS A 44 15.74 7.57 23.59
C LYS A 44 15.38 6.82 22.30
N GLY A 45 14.32 7.22 21.63
CA GLY A 45 13.87 6.56 20.40
C GLY A 45 13.11 5.24 20.60
N GLN A 46 12.61 5.01 21.81
CA GLN A 46 11.83 3.81 22.12
C GLN A 46 10.44 3.84 21.45
N THR A 47 9.88 2.64 21.22
CA THR A 47 8.51 2.51 20.69
C THR A 47 7.48 3.01 21.70
N LEU A 48 6.33 3.48 21.21
CA LEU A 48 5.23 3.93 22.10
C LEU A 48 4.79 2.85 23.08
N ALA A 49 4.86 1.58 22.72
CA ALA A 49 4.55 0.48 23.64
C ALA A 49 5.48 0.44 24.84
N VAL A 50 6.76 0.76 24.67
CA VAL A 50 7.73 0.86 25.77
C VAL A 50 7.47 2.11 26.60
N VAL A 51 7.20 3.25 25.95
CA VAL A 51 6.84 4.50 26.63
C VAL A 51 5.60 4.32 27.52
N VAL A 52 4.59 3.59 27.05
CA VAL A 52 3.41 3.23 27.84
C VAL A 52 3.78 2.36 29.04
N ALA A 53 4.68 1.38 28.86
CA ALA A 53 5.12 0.53 29.95
C ALA A 53 5.84 1.30 31.06
N GLU A 54 6.70 2.26 30.68
CA GLU A 54 7.48 3.06 31.63
C GLU A 54 6.64 4.09 32.39
N ASN A 55 5.59 4.63 31.74
CA ASN A 55 4.78 5.70 32.34
C ASN A 55 3.47 5.23 32.97
N ILE A 56 2.98 4.04 32.63
CA ILE A 56 1.72 3.48 33.17
C ILE A 56 2.02 2.15 33.85
N ASP A 57 1.99 1.04 33.10
CA ASP A 57 2.38 -0.29 33.55
C ASP A 57 2.55 -1.30 32.39
N ASN A 58 2.97 -2.53 32.74
CA ASN A 58 3.12 -3.61 31.76
C ASN A 58 1.79 -4.16 31.22
N THR A 59 0.69 -4.02 31.96
CA THR A 59 -0.63 -4.45 31.49
C THR A 59 -1.12 -3.50 30.38
N ALA A 60 -0.94 -2.20 30.59
CA ALA A 60 -1.23 -1.18 29.57
C ALA A 60 -0.41 -1.40 28.29
N LYS A 61 0.89 -1.76 28.42
CA LYS A 61 1.72 -2.14 27.28
C LYS A 61 1.13 -3.31 26.48
N LYS A 62 0.72 -4.38 27.16
CA LYS A 62 0.13 -5.57 26.51
C LYS A 62 -1.15 -5.21 25.77
N LEU A 63 -2.05 -4.46 26.42
CA LEU A 63 -3.30 -4.00 25.81
C LEU A 63 -3.03 -3.11 24.58
N PHE A 64 -2.09 -2.19 24.69
CA PHE A 64 -1.68 -1.33 23.57
C PHE A 64 -1.12 -2.16 22.40
N CYS A 65 -0.26 -3.15 22.68
CA CYS A 65 0.27 -4.01 21.63
C CYS A 65 -0.82 -4.84 20.94
N ILE A 66 -1.78 -5.38 21.68
CA ILE A 66 -2.92 -6.12 21.11
C ILE A 66 -3.78 -5.19 20.24
N PHE A 67 -4.11 -4.00 20.74
CA PHE A 67 -4.86 -2.99 20.00
C PHE A 67 -4.14 -2.60 18.70
N ALA A 68 -2.85 -2.28 18.78
CA ALA A 68 -2.05 -1.90 17.62
C ALA A 68 -1.99 -3.05 16.59
N TYR A 69 -1.80 -4.29 17.04
CA TYR A 69 -1.78 -5.46 16.17
C TYR A 69 -3.11 -5.66 15.44
N LEU A 70 -4.24 -5.60 16.16
CA LEU A 70 -5.57 -5.72 15.54
C LEU A 70 -5.85 -4.59 14.56
N THR A 71 -5.45 -3.36 14.91
CA THR A 71 -5.60 -2.20 14.02
C THR A 71 -4.79 -2.38 12.74
N LEU A 72 -3.54 -2.85 12.83
CA LEU A 72 -2.70 -3.12 11.67
C LEU A 72 -3.29 -4.22 10.79
N LEU A 73 -3.84 -5.29 11.37
CA LEU A 73 -4.54 -6.34 10.60
C LEU A 73 -5.73 -5.77 9.83
N LEU A 74 -6.55 -4.93 10.47
CA LEU A 74 -7.70 -4.29 9.81
C LEU A 74 -7.24 -3.38 8.65
N VAL A 75 -6.19 -2.60 8.85
CA VAL A 75 -5.63 -1.73 7.80
C VAL A 75 -5.13 -2.56 6.62
N VAL A 76 -4.36 -3.62 6.87
CA VAL A 76 -3.84 -4.51 5.82
C VAL A 76 -5.00 -5.17 5.06
N ALA A 77 -6.01 -5.69 5.77
CA ALA A 77 -7.19 -6.30 5.15
C ALA A 77 -7.98 -5.30 4.29
N ALA A 78 -8.15 -4.06 4.76
CA ALA A 78 -8.82 -3.00 4.00
C ALA A 78 -8.06 -2.65 2.71
N PHE A 79 -6.74 -2.50 2.78
CA PHE A 79 -5.93 -2.24 1.59
C PHE A 79 -5.93 -3.43 0.63
N ALA A 80 -5.82 -4.66 1.11
CA ALA A 80 -5.92 -5.86 0.27
C ALA A 80 -7.26 -5.91 -0.47
N SER A 81 -8.36 -5.61 0.22
CA SER A 81 -9.69 -5.55 -0.38
C SER A 81 -9.80 -4.48 -1.48
N ILE A 82 -9.25 -3.27 -1.25
CA ILE A 82 -9.24 -2.20 -2.25
C ILE A 82 -8.44 -2.63 -3.49
N VAL A 83 -7.26 -3.23 -3.30
CA VAL A 83 -6.42 -3.70 -4.40
C VAL A 83 -7.11 -4.84 -5.16
N ALA A 84 -7.71 -5.83 -4.45
CA ALA A 84 -8.45 -6.92 -5.07
C ALA A 84 -9.60 -6.40 -5.94
N ASN A 85 -10.35 -5.39 -5.47
CA ASN A 85 -11.41 -4.74 -6.26
C ASN A 85 -10.90 -4.04 -7.52
N THR A 86 -9.70 -3.46 -7.48
CA THR A 86 -9.08 -2.79 -8.64
C THR A 86 -8.57 -3.78 -9.69
N PHE A 87 -8.34 -5.03 -9.31
CA PHE A 87 -7.82 -6.07 -10.21
C PHE A 87 -8.91 -7.03 -10.68
N ALA A 88 -9.98 -7.19 -9.90
CA ALA A 88 -11.01 -8.18 -10.14
C ALA A 88 -11.83 -7.88 -11.39
N VAL A 89 -12.15 -8.95 -12.11
CA VAL A 89 -13.10 -8.95 -13.21
C VAL A 89 -14.45 -9.44 -12.68
N SER A 90 -15.52 -8.73 -13.05
CA SER A 90 -16.88 -9.09 -12.62
C SER A 90 -17.80 -9.24 -13.83
N ALA A 91 -18.66 -10.25 -13.79
CA ALA A 91 -19.68 -10.48 -14.82
C ALA A 91 -20.71 -9.34 -14.90
N THR A 92 -20.87 -8.57 -13.83
CA THR A 92 -21.81 -7.44 -13.76
C THR A 92 -21.20 -6.11 -14.17
N ALA A 93 -19.87 -6.04 -14.33
CA ALA A 93 -19.18 -4.82 -14.75
C ALA A 93 -19.18 -4.68 -16.27
N SER A 94 -19.00 -3.44 -16.74
CA SER A 94 -18.87 -3.19 -18.18
C SER A 94 -17.58 -3.80 -18.75
N ALA A 95 -17.57 -4.15 -20.02
CA ALA A 95 -16.38 -4.67 -20.69
C ALA A 95 -15.17 -3.71 -20.59
N ALA A 96 -15.43 -2.41 -20.67
CA ALA A 96 -14.39 -1.40 -20.54
C ALA A 96 -13.79 -1.36 -19.11
N SER A 97 -14.62 -1.52 -18.08
CA SER A 97 -14.15 -1.59 -16.69
C SER A 97 -13.33 -2.85 -16.44
N ASN A 98 -13.79 -3.99 -16.91
CA ASN A 98 -13.05 -5.26 -16.79
C ASN A 98 -11.70 -5.18 -17.51
N LEU A 99 -11.64 -4.62 -18.70
CA LEU A 99 -10.37 -4.42 -19.42
C LEU A 99 -9.42 -3.51 -18.64
N ALA A 100 -9.91 -2.42 -18.05
CA ALA A 100 -9.09 -1.52 -17.24
C ALA A 100 -8.54 -2.22 -16.00
N ASN A 101 -9.35 -3.07 -15.34
CA ASN A 101 -8.92 -3.86 -14.19
C ASN A 101 -7.85 -4.89 -14.58
N GLU A 102 -8.02 -5.60 -15.69
CA GLU A 102 -7.03 -6.53 -16.24
C GLU A 102 -5.70 -5.83 -16.57
N GLN A 103 -5.76 -4.66 -17.21
CA GLN A 103 -4.58 -3.85 -17.51
C GLN A 103 -3.85 -3.45 -16.22
N THR A 104 -4.59 -3.00 -15.22
CA THR A 104 -4.03 -2.60 -13.92
C THR A 104 -3.38 -3.78 -13.20
N ALA A 105 -4.04 -4.94 -13.20
CA ALA A 105 -3.49 -6.17 -12.63
C ALA A 105 -2.21 -6.61 -13.35
N MET A 106 -2.20 -6.63 -14.69
CA MET A 106 -1.04 -7.03 -15.49
C MET A 106 0.15 -6.10 -15.27
N ILE A 107 -0.06 -4.79 -15.31
CA ILE A 107 0.99 -3.80 -15.02
C ILE A 107 1.58 -4.05 -13.62
N SER A 108 0.73 -4.25 -12.62
CA SER A 108 1.17 -4.44 -11.23
C SER A 108 1.97 -5.72 -11.03
N VAL A 109 1.53 -6.84 -11.59
CA VAL A 109 2.23 -8.14 -11.49
C VAL A 109 3.58 -8.07 -12.22
N ILE A 110 3.62 -7.51 -13.43
CA ILE A 110 4.87 -7.32 -14.18
C ILE A 110 5.82 -6.40 -13.40
N PHE A 111 5.29 -5.32 -12.79
CA PHE A 111 6.08 -4.41 -11.97
C PHE A 111 6.77 -5.13 -10.83
N ILE A 112 6.07 -5.96 -10.07
CA ILE A 112 6.65 -6.74 -8.97
C ILE A 112 7.76 -7.67 -9.49
N GLY A 113 7.48 -8.42 -10.56
CA GLY A 113 8.46 -9.34 -11.15
C GLY A 113 9.73 -8.63 -11.63
N VAL A 114 9.58 -7.54 -12.39
CA VAL A 114 10.72 -6.76 -12.91
C VAL A 114 11.46 -6.06 -11.79
N ALA A 115 10.77 -5.53 -10.77
CA ALA A 115 11.41 -4.89 -9.62
C ALA A 115 12.30 -5.87 -8.84
N ILE A 116 11.85 -7.11 -8.64
CA ILE A 116 12.65 -8.16 -8.00
C ILE A 116 13.89 -8.48 -8.85
N VAL A 117 13.72 -8.72 -10.15
CA VAL A 117 14.84 -9.01 -11.07
C VAL A 117 15.82 -7.85 -11.12
N TYR A 118 15.32 -6.61 -11.24
CA TYR A 118 16.15 -5.42 -11.25
C TYR A 118 16.93 -5.25 -9.94
N GLY A 119 16.29 -5.49 -8.79
CA GLY A 119 16.94 -5.46 -7.50
C GLY A 119 18.08 -6.48 -7.39
N PHE A 120 17.88 -7.72 -7.88
CA PHE A 120 18.94 -8.72 -7.92
C PHE A 120 20.08 -8.35 -8.87
N VAL A 121 19.77 -7.81 -10.04
CA VAL A 121 20.79 -7.43 -11.05
C VAL A 121 21.62 -6.24 -10.59
N THR A 122 21.02 -5.29 -9.86
CA THR A 122 21.71 -4.10 -9.38
C THR A 122 22.44 -4.33 -8.05
N ARG A 123 22.05 -5.35 -7.31
CA ARG A 123 22.65 -5.69 -6.01
C ARG A 123 24.16 -5.97 -6.15
N GLY A 124 24.96 -5.23 -5.40
CA GLY A 124 26.42 -5.40 -5.40
C GLY A 124 27.17 -4.79 -6.61
N ARG A 125 26.46 -4.11 -7.52
CA ARG A 125 27.10 -3.38 -8.62
C ARG A 125 27.19 -1.89 -8.29
N ASN A 126 28.37 -1.30 -8.45
CA ASN A 126 28.59 0.14 -8.32
C ASN A 126 28.05 0.86 -9.58
N ILE A 127 26.75 0.95 -9.72
CA ILE A 127 26.10 1.66 -10.83
C ILE A 127 26.06 3.15 -10.49
N PRO A 128 26.54 4.04 -11.36
CA PRO A 128 26.41 5.49 -11.15
C PRO A 128 24.94 5.89 -10.93
N GLY A 129 24.68 6.73 -9.91
CA GLY A 129 23.32 7.15 -9.55
C GLY A 129 22.45 7.61 -10.74
N PRO A 130 22.92 8.48 -11.64
CA PRO A 130 22.16 8.89 -12.81
C PRO A 130 21.76 7.75 -13.74
N VAL A 131 22.66 6.77 -13.97
CA VAL A 131 22.40 5.60 -14.81
C VAL A 131 21.33 4.72 -14.18
N ASN A 132 21.40 4.52 -12.85
CA ASN A 132 20.39 3.75 -12.11
C ASN A 132 18.99 4.39 -12.19
N ILE A 133 18.90 5.71 -12.06
CA ILE A 133 17.64 6.45 -12.18
C ILE A 133 17.08 6.34 -13.60
N VAL A 134 17.88 6.59 -14.62
CA VAL A 134 17.44 6.53 -16.01
C VAL A 134 16.99 5.11 -16.39
N SER A 135 17.75 4.07 -16.00
CA SER A 135 17.37 2.69 -16.26
C SER A 135 16.07 2.30 -15.56
N ALA A 136 15.83 2.76 -14.33
CA ALA A 136 14.57 2.52 -13.62
C ALA A 136 13.39 3.19 -14.32
N ILE A 137 13.53 4.45 -14.77
CA ILE A 137 12.48 5.16 -15.50
C ILE A 137 12.16 4.45 -16.83
N VAL A 138 13.18 4.06 -17.59
CA VAL A 138 13.00 3.33 -18.86
C VAL A 138 12.27 2.01 -18.61
N LEU A 139 12.64 1.25 -17.60
CA LEU A 139 11.96 0.01 -17.23
C LEU A 139 10.49 0.25 -16.86
N ILE A 140 10.18 1.28 -16.08
CA ILE A 140 8.80 1.62 -15.74
C ILE A 140 7.98 1.90 -16.99
N VAL A 141 8.49 2.69 -17.92
CA VAL A 141 7.80 2.99 -19.18
C VAL A 141 7.56 1.73 -20.01
N ILE A 142 8.54 0.86 -20.12
CA ILE A 142 8.41 -0.43 -20.83
C ILE A 142 7.36 -1.31 -20.16
N MET A 143 7.39 -1.43 -18.81
CA MET A 143 6.43 -2.26 -18.07
C MET A 143 4.99 -1.77 -18.23
N VAL A 144 4.77 -0.45 -18.17
CA VAL A 144 3.45 0.14 -18.39
C VAL A 144 2.98 -0.14 -19.82
N ALA A 145 3.84 0.08 -20.81
CA ALA A 145 3.50 -0.18 -22.21
C ALA A 145 3.17 -1.66 -22.46
N VAL A 146 3.96 -2.58 -21.91
CA VAL A 146 3.75 -4.03 -22.05
C VAL A 146 2.48 -4.45 -21.32
N GLY A 147 2.33 -4.08 -20.05
CA GLY A 147 1.18 -4.48 -19.21
C GLY A 147 -0.15 -3.90 -19.73
N TYR A 148 -0.13 -2.72 -20.34
CA TYR A 148 -1.30 -2.12 -20.97
C TYR A 148 -1.75 -2.88 -22.23
N ASN A 149 -0.81 -3.36 -23.05
CA ASN A 149 -1.11 -4.01 -24.33
C ASN A 149 -1.39 -5.52 -24.20
N LEU A 150 -0.87 -6.21 -23.18
CA LEU A 150 -1.04 -7.66 -23.03
C LEU A 150 -2.52 -8.10 -22.99
N PRO A 151 -3.43 -7.49 -22.22
CA PRO A 151 -4.84 -7.86 -22.24
C PRO A 151 -5.50 -7.65 -23.61
N LEU A 152 -5.08 -6.64 -24.38
CA LEU A 152 -5.56 -6.40 -25.74
C LEU A 152 -5.13 -7.51 -26.72
N MET A 153 -4.04 -8.21 -26.40
CA MET A 153 -3.52 -9.36 -27.15
C MET A 153 -4.10 -10.70 -26.67
N GLY A 154 -5.04 -10.67 -25.71
CA GLY A 154 -5.66 -11.87 -25.15
C GLY A 154 -4.85 -12.56 -24.03
N ILE A 155 -3.82 -11.92 -23.53
CA ILE A 155 -3.01 -12.42 -22.40
C ILE A 155 -3.38 -11.58 -21.18
N SER A 156 -4.34 -12.05 -20.37
CA SER A 156 -4.79 -11.33 -19.17
C SER A 156 -4.99 -12.26 -17.98
N LEU A 157 -4.94 -11.69 -16.78
CA LEU A 157 -5.28 -12.34 -15.52
C LEU A 157 -6.73 -12.00 -15.16
N SER A 158 -7.69 -12.64 -15.85
CA SER A 158 -9.12 -12.44 -15.63
C SER A 158 -9.56 -13.25 -14.41
N LEU A 159 -9.24 -12.77 -13.21
CA LEU A 159 -9.56 -13.41 -11.94
C LEU A 159 -10.67 -12.66 -11.20
N ASP A 160 -11.47 -13.38 -10.45
CA ASP A 160 -12.49 -12.84 -9.57
C ASP A 160 -11.90 -12.25 -8.27
N TYR A 161 -12.72 -11.54 -7.53
CA TYR A 161 -12.33 -10.87 -6.28
C TYR A 161 -11.76 -11.84 -5.24
N ASP A 162 -12.40 -12.98 -5.03
CA ASP A 162 -12.01 -13.94 -3.98
C ASP A 162 -10.65 -14.57 -4.30
N THR A 163 -10.40 -14.86 -5.56
CA THR A 163 -9.09 -15.37 -6.00
C THR A 163 -7.98 -14.33 -5.80
N TRP A 164 -8.24 -13.06 -6.12
CA TRP A 164 -7.29 -11.98 -5.86
C TRP A 164 -7.02 -11.78 -4.37
N MET A 165 -8.05 -11.88 -3.52
CA MET A 165 -7.87 -11.80 -2.05
C MET A 165 -6.96 -12.90 -1.53
N ILE A 166 -7.07 -14.13 -2.04
CA ILE A 166 -6.20 -15.25 -1.66
C ILE A 166 -4.75 -14.98 -2.12
N ILE A 167 -4.56 -14.58 -3.38
CA ILE A 167 -3.24 -14.28 -3.95
C ILE A 167 -2.55 -13.16 -3.14
N LEU A 168 -3.27 -12.07 -2.87
CA LEU A 168 -2.74 -10.95 -2.08
C LEU A 168 -2.44 -11.35 -0.63
N GLY A 169 -3.29 -12.19 -0.02
CA GLY A 169 -3.05 -12.73 1.31
C GLY A 169 -1.77 -13.56 1.38
N VAL A 170 -1.56 -14.47 0.42
CA VAL A 170 -0.32 -15.26 0.32
C VAL A 170 0.88 -14.36 0.05
N TYR A 171 0.76 -13.37 -0.84
CA TYR A 171 1.82 -12.40 -1.11
C TYR A 171 2.23 -11.62 0.14
N ILE A 172 1.26 -11.12 0.91
CA ILE A 172 1.51 -10.36 2.14
C ILE A 172 2.21 -11.26 3.18
N LEU A 173 1.77 -12.51 3.34
CA LEU A 173 2.43 -13.46 4.24
C LEU A 173 3.88 -13.72 3.84
N ILE A 174 4.15 -13.98 2.57
CA ILE A 174 5.51 -14.19 2.07
C ILE A 174 6.35 -12.94 2.27
N ALA A 175 5.84 -11.77 1.90
CA ALA A 175 6.54 -10.50 2.02
C ALA A 175 6.84 -10.13 3.49
N SER A 176 5.95 -10.52 4.44
CA SER A 176 6.15 -10.24 5.86
C SER A 176 7.20 -11.12 6.52
N VAL A 177 7.47 -12.30 5.96
CA VAL A 177 8.45 -13.28 6.51
C VAL A 177 9.79 -13.22 5.76
N ALA A 178 9.78 -12.73 4.52
CA ALA A 178 11.01 -12.63 3.72
C ALA A 178 12.03 -11.70 4.39
N PRO A 179 13.28 -12.13 4.59
CA PRO A 179 14.32 -11.26 5.10
C PRO A 179 14.66 -10.19 4.06
N VAL A 180 14.46 -8.94 4.42
CA VAL A 180 14.75 -7.76 3.57
C VAL A 180 16.18 -7.32 3.81
#